data_368c60c256b2da6d7a83c636167c15f3
#
_entry.id   368c60c256b2da6d7a83c636167c15f3
#
_cell.length_a   1.000
_cell.length_b   1.000
_cell.length_c   1.000
_cell.angle_alpha   90.00
_cell.angle_beta   90.00
_cell.angle_gamma   90.00
#
_symmetry.space_group_name_H-M   'P 1'
#
loop_
_entity.id
_entity.type
_entity.pdbx_description
1 polymer ?
#
loop_
_entity_poly.entity_id
_entity_poly.type
_entity_poly.pdbx_seq_one_letter_code
_entity_poly.pdbx_strand_id
1 'polypeptide(L)'
;LSRRQRQMCIRDRLCICREFHHFLTTDLHLNIPDAELFDGDDFCADMVISIGGDGTFLKAASRVGKKNIPILGINTGRLGFLADISPEEMEETFDEIYNNHYKVEERSVLQLRCDDERLMQSPYALNEIAVLKRDSSSMISIHAAINGAPLTTYQADGLVISTPTGSTAYSLSVGGPVIVPHSKTIAITPVAPHSLNVLSLIHISEPTRQAEIS
;
A
#
# COMPACT_ATOMS: atom_id res chain seq x y z
N LEU A 1 1.90 -22.10 -21.87
CA LEU A 1 3.21 -21.93 -22.54
C LEU A 1 3.77 -23.29 -22.89
N SER A 2 4.14 -23.51 -24.17
CA SER A 2 4.86 -24.71 -24.54
C SER A 2 6.18 -24.77 -23.77
N ARG A 3 6.71 -25.97 -23.51
CA ARG A 3 8.04 -26.16 -22.89
C ARG A 3 9.13 -25.31 -23.54
N ARG A 4 9.00 -25.02 -24.85
CA ARG A 4 9.93 -24.16 -25.61
C ARG A 4 9.78 -22.68 -25.28
N GLN A 5 8.59 -22.18 -25.02
CA GLN A 5 8.38 -20.78 -24.61
C GLN A 5 8.92 -20.54 -23.21
N ARG A 6 8.79 -21.51 -22.29
CA ARG A 6 9.43 -21.44 -20.96
C ARG A 6 10.95 -21.45 -21.02
N GLN A 7 11.57 -22.11 -22.02
CA GLN A 7 13.02 -22.12 -22.20
C GLN A 7 13.57 -20.85 -22.88
N MET A 8 12.71 -20.04 -23.54
CA MET A 8 13.13 -18.74 -24.09
C MET A 8 13.19 -17.63 -23.02
N CYS A 9 12.54 -17.81 -21.89
CA CYS A 9 12.60 -16.91 -20.75
C CYS A 9 13.79 -17.18 -19.80
N ILE A 10 14.94 -17.61 -20.34
CA ILE A 10 16.18 -17.91 -19.59
C ILE A 10 16.79 -16.64 -18.92
N ARG A 11 16.13 -15.47 -19.03
CA ARG A 11 16.56 -14.23 -18.39
C ARG A 11 15.69 -13.82 -17.19
N ASP A 12 14.62 -14.53 -16.92
CA ASP A 12 13.76 -14.21 -15.78
C ASP A 12 14.46 -14.65 -14.49
N ARG A 13 14.88 -13.70 -13.69
CA ARG A 13 15.41 -13.95 -12.35
C ARG A 13 14.27 -13.89 -11.36
N LEU A 14 14.13 -14.96 -10.58
CA LEU A 14 13.19 -15.00 -9.48
C LEU A 14 13.87 -14.45 -8.22
N CYS A 15 13.28 -13.39 -7.65
CA CYS A 15 13.68 -12.84 -6.35
C CYS A 15 12.60 -13.17 -5.34
N ILE A 16 12.94 -13.75 -4.20
CA ILE A 16 11.98 -14.12 -3.16
C ILE A 16 12.38 -13.45 -1.84
N CYS A 17 11.44 -12.85 -1.14
CA CYS A 17 11.74 -12.34 0.19
C CYS A 17 12.06 -13.50 1.14
N ARG A 18 13.08 -13.34 1.99
CA ARG A 18 13.61 -14.41 2.86
C ARG A 18 12.53 -15.01 3.76
N GLU A 19 11.64 -14.21 4.29
CA GLU A 19 10.52 -14.65 5.13
C GLU A 19 9.60 -15.64 4.37
N PHE A 20 9.23 -15.31 3.14
CA PHE A 20 8.38 -16.15 2.31
C PHE A 20 9.12 -17.40 1.83
N HIS A 21 10.39 -17.28 1.45
CA HIS A 21 11.23 -18.43 1.10
C HIS A 21 11.32 -19.42 2.27
N HIS A 22 11.53 -18.93 3.50
CA HIS A 22 11.56 -19.78 4.71
C HIS A 22 10.23 -20.53 4.89
N PHE A 23 9.11 -19.84 4.76
CA PHE A 23 7.77 -20.46 4.83
C PHE A 23 7.62 -21.57 3.77
N LEU A 24 7.97 -21.30 2.52
CA LEU A 24 7.84 -22.28 1.43
C LEU A 24 8.69 -23.53 1.66
N THR A 25 9.92 -23.37 2.15
CA THR A 25 10.88 -24.48 2.30
C THR A 25 10.70 -25.23 3.63
N THR A 26 10.38 -24.54 4.71
CA THR A 26 10.34 -25.12 6.06
C THR A 26 8.94 -25.61 6.43
N ASP A 27 7.90 -24.81 6.15
CA ASP A 27 6.53 -25.13 6.55
C ASP A 27 5.81 -25.96 5.46
N LEU A 28 6.02 -25.63 4.20
CA LEU A 28 5.40 -26.34 3.07
C LEU A 28 6.29 -27.44 2.45
N HIS A 29 7.54 -27.55 2.86
CA HIS A 29 8.52 -28.52 2.35
C HIS A 29 8.68 -28.51 0.83
N LEU A 30 8.50 -27.34 0.21
CA LEU A 30 8.63 -27.19 -1.24
C LEU A 30 10.09 -27.04 -1.64
N ASN A 31 10.46 -27.71 -2.73
CA ASN A 31 11.77 -27.50 -3.36
C ASN A 31 11.68 -26.25 -4.28
N ILE A 32 12.30 -25.16 -3.86
CA ILE A 32 12.31 -23.91 -4.60
C ILE A 32 13.51 -23.89 -5.54
N PRO A 33 13.33 -23.55 -6.83
CA PRO A 33 14.46 -23.36 -7.75
C PRO A 33 15.37 -22.25 -7.24
N ASP A 34 16.60 -22.19 -7.75
CA ASP A 34 17.55 -21.13 -7.41
C ASP A 34 16.92 -19.76 -7.59
N ALA A 35 16.72 -19.08 -6.47
CA ALA A 35 16.13 -17.75 -6.41
C ALA A 35 17.06 -16.81 -5.63
N GLU A 36 17.13 -15.57 -6.06
CA GLU A 36 17.80 -14.53 -5.31
C GLU A 36 16.96 -14.17 -4.09
N LEU A 37 17.58 -14.17 -2.90
CA LEU A 37 16.88 -13.82 -1.66
C LEU A 37 17.14 -12.37 -1.31
N PHE A 38 16.07 -11.65 -0.93
CA PHE A 38 16.18 -10.28 -0.46
C PHE A 38 15.50 -10.08 0.91
N ASP A 39 15.94 -9.07 1.63
CA ASP A 39 15.37 -8.61 2.88
C ASP A 39 14.94 -7.13 2.76
N GLY A 40 13.91 -6.75 3.51
CA GLY A 40 13.46 -5.36 3.54
C GLY A 40 13.03 -4.83 2.18
N ASP A 41 13.49 -3.61 1.87
CA ASP A 41 13.08 -2.84 0.69
C ASP A 41 14.18 -2.76 -0.37
N ASP A 42 15.35 -3.37 -0.14
CA ASP A 42 16.48 -3.31 -1.07
C ASP A 42 16.36 -4.41 -2.13
N PHE A 43 15.51 -4.17 -3.11
CA PHE A 43 15.34 -5.02 -4.28
C PHE A 43 15.04 -4.20 -5.53
N CYS A 44 15.36 -4.77 -6.68
CA CYS A 44 15.01 -4.27 -8.00
C CYS A 44 14.32 -5.39 -8.80
N ALA A 45 13.18 -5.10 -9.39
CA ALA A 45 12.39 -6.05 -10.17
C ALA A 45 11.58 -5.31 -11.24
N ASP A 46 11.18 -6.01 -12.28
CA ASP A 46 10.26 -5.49 -13.30
C ASP A 46 8.80 -5.59 -12.83
N MET A 47 8.49 -6.54 -11.96
CA MET A 47 7.18 -6.76 -11.36
C MET A 47 7.30 -7.40 -9.98
N VAL A 48 6.42 -7.05 -9.07
CA VAL A 48 6.26 -7.69 -7.76
C VAL A 48 4.98 -8.52 -7.76
N ILE A 49 5.06 -9.76 -7.29
CA ILE A 49 3.91 -10.62 -7.09
C ILE A 49 3.63 -10.72 -5.60
N SER A 50 2.45 -10.29 -5.19
CA SER A 50 1.96 -10.41 -3.82
C SER A 50 1.01 -11.59 -3.72
N ILE A 51 1.35 -12.61 -2.94
CA ILE A 51 0.53 -13.82 -2.76
C ILE A 51 -0.07 -13.79 -1.36
N GLY A 52 -1.39 -13.65 -1.26
CA GLY A 52 -2.11 -13.52 0.00
C GLY A 52 -3.35 -12.65 -0.15
N GLY A 53 -3.81 -12.02 0.93
CA GLY A 53 -4.92 -11.06 0.90
C GLY A 53 -4.42 -9.61 0.81
N ASP A 54 -5.35 -8.66 0.96
CA ASP A 54 -5.07 -7.21 0.91
C ASP A 54 -3.95 -6.77 1.87
N GLY A 55 -3.86 -7.35 3.06
CA GLY A 55 -2.79 -7.04 4.01
C GLY A 55 -1.38 -7.39 3.48
N THR A 56 -1.24 -8.48 2.72
CA THR A 56 0.01 -8.85 2.06
C THR A 56 0.31 -7.89 0.91
N PHE A 57 -0.70 -7.51 0.15
CA PHE A 57 -0.58 -6.52 -0.91
C PHE A 57 -0.12 -5.16 -0.37
N LEU A 58 -0.69 -4.70 0.75
CA LEU A 58 -0.27 -3.45 1.41
C LEU A 58 1.19 -3.48 1.86
N LYS A 59 1.66 -4.62 2.41
CA LYS A 59 3.07 -4.80 2.74
C LYS A 59 3.96 -4.73 1.49
N ALA A 60 3.56 -5.37 0.40
CA ALA A 60 4.29 -5.30 -0.87
C ALA A 60 4.33 -3.86 -1.40
N ALA A 61 3.21 -3.14 -1.38
CA ALA A 61 3.12 -1.74 -1.80
C ALA A 61 4.02 -0.82 -0.95
N SER A 62 4.08 -1.03 0.36
CA SER A 62 4.99 -0.28 1.24
C SER A 62 6.46 -0.53 0.90
N ARG A 63 6.85 -1.78 0.62
CA ARG A 63 8.23 -2.15 0.20
C ARG A 63 8.59 -1.62 -1.19
N VAL A 64 7.64 -1.59 -2.11
CA VAL A 64 7.82 -0.96 -3.43
C VAL A 64 7.99 0.56 -3.28
N GLY A 65 7.18 1.19 -2.45
CA GLY A 65 7.28 2.63 -2.16
C GLY A 65 7.32 3.49 -3.42
N LYS A 66 8.42 4.23 -3.62
CA LYS A 66 8.63 5.14 -4.77
C LYS A 66 9.29 4.48 -5.99
N LYS A 67 9.52 3.18 -6.00
CA LYS A 67 10.25 2.50 -7.09
C LYS A 67 9.45 2.40 -8.38
N ASN A 68 8.13 2.66 -8.35
CA ASN A 68 7.23 2.55 -9.51
C ASN A 68 7.22 1.16 -10.16
N ILE A 69 7.37 0.10 -9.35
CA ILE A 69 7.31 -1.28 -9.81
C ILE A 69 5.84 -1.74 -9.78
N PRO A 70 5.28 -2.29 -10.87
CA PRO A 70 3.94 -2.86 -10.87
C PRO A 70 3.81 -3.99 -9.85
N ILE A 71 2.66 -4.08 -9.20
CA ILE A 71 2.35 -5.13 -8.23
C ILE A 71 1.15 -5.92 -8.73
N LEU A 72 1.31 -7.24 -8.84
CA LEU A 72 0.24 -8.18 -9.12
C LEU A 72 -0.21 -8.81 -7.80
N GLY A 73 -1.50 -8.77 -7.51
CA GLY A 73 -2.08 -9.35 -6.30
C GLY A 73 -2.80 -10.67 -6.58
N ILE A 74 -2.27 -11.78 -6.06
CA ILE A 74 -2.91 -13.09 -6.11
C ILE A 74 -3.54 -13.37 -4.76
N ASN A 75 -4.87 -13.53 -4.75
CA ASN A 75 -5.64 -13.76 -3.54
C ASN A 75 -5.70 -15.26 -3.22
N THR A 76 -5.17 -15.67 -2.07
CA THR A 76 -5.23 -17.07 -1.62
C THR A 76 -6.29 -17.33 -0.54
N GLY A 77 -7.18 -16.36 -0.30
CA GLY A 77 -8.19 -16.42 0.74
C GLY A 77 -9.52 -15.83 0.31
N ARG A 78 -10.08 -14.94 1.15
CA ARG A 78 -11.30 -14.22 0.80
C ARG A 78 -10.97 -13.10 -0.16
N LEU A 79 -11.77 -12.95 -1.22
CA LEU A 79 -11.64 -11.87 -2.19
C LEU A 79 -11.56 -10.50 -1.48
N GLY A 80 -10.51 -9.75 -1.81
CA GLY A 80 -10.25 -8.42 -1.30
C GLY A 80 -10.53 -7.34 -2.34
N PHE A 81 -10.09 -6.12 -2.06
CA PHE A 81 -10.19 -4.96 -2.95
C PHE A 81 -8.92 -4.70 -3.76
N LEU A 82 -7.79 -5.30 -3.35
CA LEU A 82 -6.46 -5.03 -3.92
C LEU A 82 -5.86 -6.27 -4.59
N ALA A 83 -5.98 -7.44 -3.96
CA ALA A 83 -5.60 -8.72 -4.55
C ALA A 83 -6.87 -9.38 -5.08
N ASP A 84 -7.05 -9.33 -6.38
CA ASP A 84 -8.29 -9.72 -7.06
C ASP A 84 -8.14 -10.92 -7.99
N ILE A 85 -6.93 -11.41 -8.22
CA ILE A 85 -6.66 -12.59 -9.04
C ILE A 85 -6.75 -13.84 -8.17
N SER A 86 -7.62 -14.76 -8.54
CA SER A 86 -7.75 -16.05 -7.88
C SER A 86 -6.62 -17.03 -8.29
N PRO A 87 -6.33 -18.07 -7.49
CA PRO A 87 -5.34 -19.08 -7.87
C PRO A 87 -5.68 -19.81 -9.16
N GLU A 88 -6.95 -19.95 -9.49
CA GLU A 88 -7.46 -20.60 -10.70
C GLU A 88 -7.14 -19.79 -11.97
N GLU A 89 -7.08 -18.45 -11.84
CA GLU A 89 -6.82 -17.51 -12.95
C GLU A 89 -5.31 -17.29 -13.20
N MET A 90 -4.43 -17.86 -12.35
CA MET A 90 -3.00 -17.59 -12.40
C MET A 90 -2.36 -17.93 -13.74
N GLU A 91 -2.67 -19.08 -14.34
CA GLU A 91 -2.05 -19.52 -15.60
C GLU A 91 -2.41 -18.55 -16.74
N GLU A 92 -3.67 -18.19 -16.85
CA GLU A 92 -4.15 -17.23 -17.85
C GLU A 92 -3.54 -15.84 -17.62
N THR A 93 -3.51 -15.37 -16.37
CA THR A 93 -2.91 -14.09 -16.01
C THR A 93 -1.43 -14.02 -16.38
N PHE A 94 -0.66 -15.06 -16.11
CA PHE A 94 0.74 -15.08 -16.50
C PHE A 94 0.93 -15.13 -18.02
N ASP A 95 0.07 -15.83 -18.76
CA ASP A 95 0.11 -15.82 -20.21
C ASP A 95 -0.18 -14.42 -20.78
N GLU A 96 -1.15 -13.68 -20.21
CA GLU A 96 -1.42 -12.30 -20.58
C GLU A 96 -0.24 -11.36 -20.26
N ILE A 97 0.40 -11.54 -19.09
CA ILE A 97 1.58 -10.75 -18.71
C ILE A 97 2.73 -10.99 -19.68
N TYR A 98 3.03 -12.25 -20.01
CA TYR A 98 4.12 -12.58 -20.96
C TYR A 98 3.84 -12.07 -22.38
N ASN A 99 2.58 -11.93 -22.76
CA ASN A 99 2.18 -11.37 -24.04
C ASN A 99 2.04 -9.83 -24.00
N ASN A 100 2.34 -9.18 -22.88
CA ASN A 100 2.14 -7.74 -22.62
C ASN A 100 0.69 -7.29 -22.81
N HIS A 101 -0.27 -8.15 -22.52
CA HIS A 101 -1.71 -7.87 -22.60
C HIS A 101 -2.27 -7.48 -21.23
N TYR A 102 -1.63 -6.57 -20.53
CA TYR A 102 -2.09 -6.07 -19.24
C TYR A 102 -2.08 -4.54 -19.19
N LYS A 103 -2.82 -3.99 -18.26
CA LYS A 103 -2.87 -2.56 -18.00
C LYS A 103 -2.39 -2.29 -16.58
N VAL A 104 -1.49 -1.32 -16.44
CA VAL A 104 -1.04 -0.83 -15.14
C VAL A 104 -1.98 0.27 -14.67
N GLU A 105 -2.49 0.13 -13.47
CA GLU A 105 -3.29 1.14 -12.80
C GLU A 105 -2.41 1.90 -11.79
N GLU A 106 -2.34 3.22 -11.93
CA GLU A 106 -1.59 4.06 -11.02
C GLU A 106 -2.40 4.37 -9.76
N ARG A 107 -1.78 4.21 -8.60
CA ARG A 107 -2.35 4.50 -7.28
C ARG A 107 -1.51 5.52 -6.52
N SER A 108 -2.18 6.43 -5.83
CA SER A 108 -1.51 7.38 -4.94
C SER A 108 -0.95 6.65 -3.72
N VAL A 109 0.25 7.06 -3.29
CA VAL A 109 0.92 6.54 -2.09
C VAL A 109 1.29 7.72 -1.20
N LEU A 110 1.01 7.61 0.10
CA LEU A 110 1.47 8.58 1.10
C LEU A 110 2.89 8.22 1.54
N GLN A 111 3.69 9.25 1.78
CA GLN A 111 5.00 9.10 2.43
C GLN A 111 4.99 9.81 3.77
N LEU A 112 5.23 9.07 4.86
CA LEU A 112 5.47 9.64 6.18
C LEU A 112 6.87 10.23 6.24
N ARG A 113 7.02 11.39 6.88
CA ARG A 113 8.30 11.94 7.33
C ARG A 113 8.17 12.38 8.78
N CYS A 114 9.03 11.90 9.63
CA CYS A 114 9.05 12.25 11.04
C CYS A 114 10.47 12.00 11.61
N ASP A 115 10.69 12.42 12.84
CA ASP A 115 11.99 12.26 13.53
C ASP A 115 12.17 10.87 14.17
N ASP A 116 11.14 10.00 14.16
CA ASP A 116 11.25 8.65 14.70
C ASP A 116 11.76 7.67 13.63
N GLU A 117 13.01 7.25 13.76
CA GLU A 117 13.68 6.33 12.82
C GLU A 117 12.94 5.00 12.66
N ARG A 118 12.22 4.52 13.69
CA ARG A 118 11.47 3.26 13.62
C ARG A 118 10.31 3.36 12.62
N LEU A 119 9.64 4.50 12.56
CA LEU A 119 8.56 4.76 11.62
C LEU A 119 9.09 4.98 10.21
N MET A 120 10.35 5.39 10.07
CA MET A 120 10.99 5.62 8.78
C MET A 120 11.50 4.33 8.11
N GLN A 121 11.44 3.18 8.78
CA GLN A 121 11.78 1.89 8.16
C GLN A 121 10.80 1.46 7.07
N SER A 122 9.53 1.88 7.17
CA SER A 122 8.49 1.60 6.16
C SER A 122 7.57 2.81 6.01
N PRO A 123 8.06 3.91 5.41
CA PRO A 123 7.38 5.21 5.45
C PRO A 123 6.26 5.35 4.41
N TYR A 124 5.98 4.33 3.60
CA TYR A 124 5.00 4.41 2.52
C TYR A 124 3.70 3.70 2.88
N ALA A 125 2.58 4.35 2.61
CA ALA A 125 1.24 3.82 2.82
C ALA A 125 0.39 3.96 1.57
N LEU A 126 -0.17 2.83 1.10
CA LEU A 126 -1.12 2.81 -0.01
C LEU A 126 -2.52 3.23 0.45
N ASN A 127 -2.92 2.87 1.68
CA ASN A 127 -4.23 3.22 2.23
C ASN A 127 -4.20 4.54 2.99
N GLU A 128 -3.66 4.55 4.20
CA GLU A 128 -3.69 5.71 5.08
C GLU A 128 -2.51 5.76 6.05
N ILE A 129 -2.27 6.94 6.60
CA ILE A 129 -1.44 7.18 7.78
C ILE A 129 -2.37 7.66 8.88
N ALA A 130 -2.36 6.97 10.03
CA ALA A 130 -3.19 7.30 11.17
C ALA A 130 -2.32 7.79 12.33
N VAL A 131 -2.64 8.99 12.83
CA VAL A 131 -2.08 9.55 14.07
C VAL A 131 -3.13 9.35 15.15
N LEU A 132 -2.84 8.51 16.14
CA LEU A 132 -3.79 8.16 17.18
C LEU A 132 -3.22 8.50 18.56
N LYS A 133 -4.10 8.87 19.50
CA LYS A 133 -3.71 9.04 20.90
C LYS A 133 -3.22 7.71 21.47
N ARG A 134 -2.26 7.78 22.36
CA ARG A 134 -1.73 6.59 23.06
C ARG A 134 -2.58 6.22 24.27
N ASP A 135 -3.05 7.21 25.02
CA ASP A 135 -3.78 7.01 26.27
C ASP A 135 -5.28 7.27 26.10
N SER A 136 -6.11 6.55 26.87
CA SER A 136 -7.56 6.57 26.73
C SER A 136 -8.25 7.78 27.39
N SER A 137 -7.56 8.54 28.24
CA SER A 137 -8.18 9.48 29.17
C SER A 137 -8.43 10.90 28.64
N SER A 138 -7.77 11.31 27.57
CA SER A 138 -7.93 12.66 27.00
C SER A 138 -7.84 12.66 25.48
N MET A 139 -8.53 13.58 24.82
CA MET A 139 -8.31 13.89 23.41
C MET A 139 -6.96 14.56 23.21
N ILE A 140 -6.48 14.51 21.98
CA ILE A 140 -5.27 15.20 21.56
C ILE A 140 -5.61 16.40 20.67
N SER A 141 -4.73 17.39 20.65
CA SER A 141 -4.80 18.55 19.75
C SER A 141 -3.82 18.33 18.60
N ILE A 142 -4.34 18.24 17.36
CA ILE A 142 -3.53 18.03 16.17
C ILE A 142 -3.62 19.30 15.32
N HIS A 143 -2.51 20.01 15.19
CA HIS A 143 -2.41 21.18 14.32
C HIS A 143 -2.09 20.73 12.92
N ALA A 144 -2.99 20.93 11.97
CA ALA A 144 -2.79 20.56 10.58
C ALA A 144 -2.47 21.78 9.72
N ALA A 145 -1.50 21.64 8.84
CA ALA A 145 -1.13 22.62 7.84
C ALA A 145 -0.96 21.92 6.47
N ILE A 146 -1.20 22.65 5.39
CA ILE A 146 -1.02 22.17 4.01
C ILE A 146 -0.13 23.17 3.29
N ASN A 147 0.97 22.69 2.74
CA ASN A 147 1.97 23.54 2.06
C ASN A 147 2.41 24.73 2.93
N GLY A 148 2.54 24.52 4.24
CA GLY A 148 2.92 25.57 5.19
C GLY A 148 1.79 26.51 5.61
N ALA A 149 0.59 26.43 4.99
CA ALA A 149 -0.56 27.23 5.40
C ALA A 149 -1.41 26.47 6.44
N PRO A 150 -1.73 27.08 7.60
CA PRO A 150 -2.58 26.48 8.62
C PRO A 150 -3.94 26.07 8.03
N LEU A 151 -4.34 24.81 8.23
CA LEU A 151 -5.67 24.31 7.86
C LEU A 151 -6.64 24.47 9.03
N THR A 152 -6.38 23.76 10.12
CA THR A 152 -7.20 23.79 11.35
C THR A 152 -6.49 23.05 12.49
N THR A 153 -7.06 23.15 13.68
CA THR A 153 -6.67 22.34 14.83
C THR A 153 -7.78 21.33 15.13
N TYR A 154 -7.46 20.06 15.05
CA TYR A 154 -8.36 18.96 15.37
C TYR A 154 -8.28 18.66 16.87
N GLN A 155 -9.42 18.68 17.56
CA GLN A 155 -9.60 18.17 18.91
C GLN A 155 -10.28 16.80 18.79
N ALA A 156 -9.52 15.72 18.85
CA ALA A 156 -9.99 14.39 18.50
C ALA A 156 -9.18 13.28 19.19
N ASP A 157 -9.59 12.05 19.04
CA ASP A 157 -8.83 10.88 19.47
C ASP A 157 -7.70 10.51 18.47
N GLY A 158 -7.75 11.10 17.29
CA GLY A 158 -6.75 10.93 16.26
C GLY A 158 -7.13 11.59 14.94
N LEU A 159 -6.28 11.40 13.95
CA LEU A 159 -6.45 11.89 12.58
C LEU A 159 -6.01 10.83 11.59
N VAL A 160 -6.83 10.57 10.58
CA VAL A 160 -6.55 9.64 9.49
C VAL A 160 -6.33 10.44 8.22
N ILE A 161 -5.17 10.30 7.61
CA ILE A 161 -4.84 10.87 6.30
C ILE A 161 -4.88 9.72 5.30
N SER A 162 -5.81 9.76 4.36
CA SER A 162 -6.11 8.64 3.47
C SER A 162 -5.95 9.01 2.01
N THR A 163 -5.40 8.06 1.24
CA THR A 163 -5.44 8.06 -0.23
C THR A 163 -6.86 7.73 -0.72
N PRO A 164 -7.15 7.88 -2.02
CA PRO A 164 -8.39 7.36 -2.60
C PRO A 164 -8.56 5.85 -2.38
N THR A 165 -7.49 5.06 -2.51
CA THR A 165 -7.50 3.62 -2.25
C THR A 165 -7.90 3.32 -0.81
N GLY A 166 -7.33 4.03 0.17
CA GLY A 166 -7.62 3.86 1.59
C GLY A 166 -8.95 4.47 2.04
N SER A 167 -9.66 5.20 1.18
CA SER A 167 -10.94 5.82 1.54
C SER A 167 -12.01 4.80 1.95
N THR A 168 -11.91 3.56 1.49
CA THR A 168 -12.80 2.45 1.84
C THR A 168 -12.28 1.58 2.99
N ALA A 169 -11.10 1.90 3.56
CA ALA A 169 -10.49 1.19 4.67
C ALA A 169 -10.79 1.88 6.02
N TYR A 170 -9.79 2.17 6.83
CA TYR A 170 -9.98 2.77 8.16
C TYR A 170 -10.62 4.15 8.10
N SER A 171 -10.32 4.94 7.05
CA SER A 171 -10.97 6.24 6.82
C SER A 171 -12.49 6.13 6.79
N LEU A 172 -13.05 5.12 6.10
CA LEU A 172 -14.49 4.89 6.06
C LEU A 172 -15.06 4.54 7.43
N SER A 173 -14.36 3.72 8.21
CA SER A 173 -14.78 3.30 9.55
C SER A 173 -14.90 4.45 10.54
N VAL A 174 -14.15 5.53 10.33
CA VAL A 174 -14.20 6.74 11.16
C VAL A 174 -15.07 7.87 10.55
N GLY A 175 -15.86 7.55 9.51
CA GLY A 175 -16.80 8.47 8.88
C GLY A 175 -16.21 9.33 7.76
N GLY A 176 -15.06 8.94 7.21
CA GLY A 176 -14.47 9.59 6.04
C GLY A 176 -15.26 9.35 4.75
N PRO A 177 -15.07 10.18 3.72
CA PRO A 177 -15.75 10.06 2.44
C PRO A 177 -15.16 8.91 1.60
N VAL A 178 -15.99 8.27 0.79
CA VAL A 178 -15.52 7.36 -0.27
C VAL A 178 -15.02 8.19 -1.46
N ILE A 179 -13.82 7.90 -1.93
CA ILE A 179 -13.15 8.64 -3.00
C ILE A 179 -12.88 7.69 -4.17
N VAL A 180 -13.12 8.16 -5.39
CA VAL A 180 -12.81 7.41 -6.61
C VAL A 180 -11.31 7.14 -6.70
N PRO A 181 -10.87 5.89 -6.94
CA PRO A 181 -9.45 5.49 -6.87
C PRO A 181 -8.46 6.35 -7.68
N HIS A 182 -8.87 6.83 -8.84
CA HIS A 182 -8.02 7.67 -9.71
C HIS A 182 -8.08 9.17 -9.39
N SER A 183 -8.77 9.57 -8.33
CA SER A 183 -8.82 10.96 -7.89
C SER A 183 -7.46 11.41 -7.36
N LYS A 184 -7.05 12.61 -7.73
CA LYS A 184 -5.88 13.30 -7.12
C LYS A 184 -6.30 14.01 -5.84
N THR A 185 -6.86 13.27 -4.90
CA THR A 185 -7.46 13.82 -3.68
C THR A 185 -6.92 13.04 -2.46
N ILE A 186 -6.75 13.71 -1.36
CA ILE A 186 -6.46 13.10 -0.05
C ILE A 186 -7.60 13.46 0.89
N ALA A 187 -8.09 12.48 1.67
CA ALA A 187 -9.01 12.74 2.76
C ALA A 187 -8.24 12.91 4.08
N ILE A 188 -8.65 13.87 4.87
CA ILE A 188 -8.21 14.05 6.26
C ILE A 188 -9.44 13.91 7.14
N THR A 189 -9.50 12.82 7.92
CA THR A 189 -10.69 12.46 8.71
C THR A 189 -10.30 12.35 10.18
N PRO A 190 -10.89 13.17 11.06
CA PRO A 190 -10.65 13.07 12.50
C PRO A 190 -11.34 11.83 13.08
N VAL A 191 -10.70 11.20 14.06
CA VAL A 191 -11.23 10.08 14.83
C VAL A 191 -11.95 10.61 16.07
N ALA A 192 -13.23 10.34 16.23
CA ALA A 192 -14.05 10.79 17.34
C ALA A 192 -13.86 12.31 17.67
N PRO A 193 -14.09 13.22 16.73
CA PRO A 193 -13.87 14.65 16.94
C PRO A 193 -14.86 15.23 17.95
N HIS A 194 -14.39 16.20 18.72
CA HIS A 194 -15.26 16.96 19.63
C HIS A 194 -15.98 18.15 18.97
N SER A 195 -15.63 18.50 17.74
CA SER A 195 -16.34 19.50 16.96
C SER A 195 -16.94 18.88 15.70
N LEU A 196 -18.20 19.19 15.42
CA LEU A 196 -18.98 18.61 14.31
C LEU A 196 -18.63 19.18 12.92
N ASN A 197 -17.74 20.16 12.82
CA ASN A 197 -17.55 20.95 11.61
C ASN A 197 -16.26 20.64 10.83
N VAL A 198 -15.65 19.46 10.99
CA VAL A 198 -14.33 19.23 10.40
C VAL A 198 -14.27 17.94 9.60
N LEU A 199 -14.84 17.97 8.42
CA LEU A 199 -14.53 17.02 7.33
C LEU A 199 -13.67 17.78 6.33
N SER A 200 -12.45 17.31 6.09
CA SER A 200 -11.56 17.95 5.12
C SER A 200 -11.26 16.99 3.96
N LEU A 201 -11.79 17.34 2.81
CA LEU A 201 -11.43 16.73 1.54
C LEU A 201 -10.49 17.71 0.81
N ILE A 202 -9.29 17.27 0.47
CA ILE A 202 -8.29 18.09 -0.16
C ILE A 202 -8.04 17.57 -1.56
N HIS A 203 -8.26 18.42 -2.55
CA HIS A 203 -7.91 18.15 -3.93
C HIS A 203 -6.44 18.53 -4.16
N ILE A 204 -5.62 17.55 -4.57
CA ILE A 204 -4.23 17.77 -4.95
C ILE A 204 -4.22 17.99 -6.46
N SER A 205 -4.08 19.23 -6.90
CA SER A 205 -4.07 19.60 -8.33
C SER A 205 -2.76 19.27 -9.04
N GLU A 206 -1.68 19.05 -8.29
CA GLU A 206 -0.38 18.58 -8.79
C GLU A 206 0.18 17.54 -7.81
N PRO A 207 1.15 16.69 -8.19
CA PRO A 207 1.81 15.80 -7.25
C PRO A 207 2.55 16.65 -6.21
N THR A 208 1.81 17.07 -5.20
CA THR A 208 2.34 17.85 -4.10
C THR A 208 3.26 16.95 -3.29
N ARG A 209 4.50 17.27 -3.34
CA ARG A 209 5.59 16.55 -2.72
C ARG A 209 5.57 16.71 -1.21
N GLN A 210 4.50 16.71 -0.47
CA GLN A 210 4.58 16.63 1.00
C GLN A 210 3.31 17.15 1.70
N ALA A 211 2.67 16.28 2.50
CA ALA A 211 1.95 16.72 3.69
C ALA A 211 2.93 16.65 4.87
N GLU A 212 3.28 17.76 5.48
CA GLU A 212 4.05 17.81 6.71
C GLU A 212 3.08 17.83 7.89
N ILE A 213 3.29 16.94 8.85
CA ILE A 213 2.57 16.91 10.12
C ILE A 213 3.58 17.31 11.19
N SER A 214 3.36 18.43 11.84
CA SER A 214 4.11 18.92 12.97
C SER A 214 3.33 18.80 14.29
#